data_1112313fe73134c2521dcf0c8186604b
#
_entry.id   1112313fe73134c2521dcf0c8186604b
#
_cell.length_a   1.000
_cell.length_b   1.000
_cell.length_c   1.000
_cell.angle_alpha   90.00
_cell.angle_beta   90.00
_cell.angle_gamma   90.00
#
_symmetry.space_group_name_H-M   'P 1'
#
loop_
_entity.id
_entity.type
_entity.pdbx_description
1 polymer ?
#
loop_
_entity_poly.entity_id
_entity_poly.type
_entity_poly.pdbx_seq_one_letter_code
_entity_poly.pdbx_strand_id
1 'polypeptide(L)'
;MCNDQSRELPAKVLCRNNHIYVPSQVIEEGLSYAYTWDVNSNTAAFANMKPDERVFPYIYDYRAEGRMPEIKNQSTFGTCWAFASLMALETTLKPETNIDFSEDHMSINNNFSMTQNDGGEYTMAIAYLASWTGPVLEEDDPYGDGYSPEGLEAVVHLQEAQVLESKNYDNIKKSVFLYGGVQSSLYMEMPDSRSTSIY
;
A
#
# COMPACT_ATOMS: atom_id res chain seq x y z
N MET A 1 -5.61 -14.77 -2.18
CA MET A 1 -5.06 -15.71 -1.18
C MET A 1 -5.58 -15.28 0.16
N CYS A 2 -6.19 -16.16 0.95
CA CYS A 2 -6.60 -15.81 2.31
C CYS A 2 -5.34 -15.75 3.16
N ASN A 3 -5.18 -14.67 3.93
CA ASN A 3 -4.11 -14.54 4.91
C ASN A 3 -4.12 -15.76 5.84
N ASP A 4 -2.94 -16.29 6.19
CA ASP A 4 -2.74 -17.43 7.11
C ASP A 4 -3.20 -17.16 8.56
N GLN A 5 -4.01 -16.14 8.79
CA GLN A 5 -4.61 -15.89 10.09
C GLN A 5 -5.83 -16.78 10.28
N SER A 6 -5.74 -17.70 11.23
CA SER A 6 -6.91 -18.46 11.69
C SER A 6 -7.89 -17.48 12.36
N ARG A 7 -8.96 -17.13 11.66
CA ARG A 7 -10.09 -16.40 12.24
C ARG A 7 -11.16 -17.38 12.67
N GLU A 8 -11.77 -17.10 13.79
CA GLU A 8 -12.97 -17.83 14.20
C GLU A 8 -14.08 -17.52 13.18
N LEU A 9 -14.61 -18.57 12.55
CA LEU A 9 -15.65 -18.38 11.54
C LEU A 9 -16.97 -17.97 12.21
N PRO A 10 -17.73 -17.04 11.64
CA PRO A 10 -19.00 -16.57 12.18
C PRO A 10 -20.07 -17.67 12.22
N ALA A 11 -19.87 -18.75 11.48
CA ALA A 11 -20.74 -19.92 11.47
C ALA A 11 -19.97 -21.21 11.19
N LYS A 12 -20.51 -22.33 11.65
CA LYS A 12 -19.87 -23.64 11.49
C LYS A 12 -19.90 -24.11 10.03
N VAL A 13 -18.74 -24.48 9.52
CA VAL A 13 -18.59 -25.20 8.27
C VAL A 13 -19.12 -26.62 8.45
N LEU A 14 -19.95 -27.09 7.53
CA LEU A 14 -20.51 -28.44 7.54
C LEU A 14 -19.81 -29.31 6.49
N CYS A 15 -19.42 -30.51 6.88
CA CYS A 15 -18.93 -31.51 5.93
C CYS A 15 -20.01 -32.61 5.83
N ARG A 16 -20.56 -32.83 4.65
CA ARG A 16 -21.59 -33.85 4.41
C ARG A 16 -21.38 -34.51 3.05
N ASN A 17 -21.37 -35.83 2.97
CA ASN A 17 -21.20 -36.60 1.74
C ASN A 17 -19.94 -36.18 0.95
N ASN A 18 -18.83 -35.98 1.64
CA ASN A 18 -17.57 -35.52 1.06
C ASN A 18 -17.61 -34.12 0.40
N HIS A 19 -18.61 -33.30 0.74
CA HIS A 19 -18.75 -31.90 0.32
C HIS A 19 -18.62 -31.00 1.54
N ILE A 20 -17.93 -29.88 1.36
CA ILE A 20 -17.77 -28.85 2.37
C ILE A 20 -18.79 -27.74 2.09
N TYR A 21 -19.67 -27.50 3.05
CA TYR A 21 -20.65 -26.41 3.00
C TYR A 21 -20.15 -25.26 3.84
N VAL A 22 -19.91 -24.14 3.18
CA VAL A 22 -19.46 -22.90 3.81
C VAL A 22 -20.65 -21.95 3.91
N PRO A 23 -20.98 -21.43 5.09
CA PRO A 23 -22.03 -20.42 5.23
C PRO A 23 -21.77 -19.19 4.37
N SER A 24 -22.82 -18.59 3.79
CA SER A 24 -22.68 -17.37 2.97
C SER A 24 -22.00 -16.22 3.72
N GLN A 25 -22.26 -16.11 5.03
CA GLN A 25 -21.61 -15.14 5.91
C GLN A 25 -20.08 -15.21 5.87
N VAL A 26 -19.50 -16.42 5.78
CA VAL A 26 -18.03 -16.57 5.69
C VAL A 26 -17.52 -16.01 4.37
N ILE A 27 -18.29 -16.10 3.30
CA ILE A 27 -17.95 -15.56 1.98
C ILE A 27 -18.10 -14.03 1.99
N GLU A 28 -19.17 -13.51 2.57
CA GLU A 28 -19.42 -12.06 2.66
C GLU A 28 -18.39 -11.36 3.55
N GLU A 29 -18.20 -11.87 4.77
CA GLU A 29 -17.32 -11.24 5.77
C GLU A 29 -15.84 -11.59 5.58
N GLY A 30 -15.54 -12.83 5.16
CA GLY A 30 -14.18 -13.33 5.00
C GLY A 30 -13.54 -12.99 3.66
N LEU A 31 -14.31 -13.00 2.58
CA LEU A 31 -13.80 -12.78 1.21
C LEU A 31 -14.30 -11.47 0.59
N SER A 32 -15.12 -10.71 1.30
CA SER A 32 -15.70 -9.44 0.82
C SER A 32 -16.44 -9.56 -0.52
N TYR A 33 -17.24 -10.64 -0.66
CA TYR A 33 -18.14 -10.82 -1.78
C TYR A 33 -19.58 -10.59 -1.35
N ALA A 34 -20.35 -9.84 -2.15
CA ALA A 34 -21.79 -9.80 -2.00
C ALA A 34 -22.37 -11.13 -2.50
N TYR A 35 -23.27 -11.69 -1.72
CA TYR A 35 -23.94 -12.94 -2.02
C TYR A 35 -25.42 -12.70 -2.28
N THR A 36 -25.93 -13.22 -3.37
CA THR A 36 -27.38 -13.24 -3.66
C THR A 36 -27.81 -14.65 -3.99
N TRP A 37 -28.99 -15.04 -3.48
CA TRP A 37 -29.61 -16.32 -3.76
C TRP A 37 -30.92 -16.12 -4.49
N ASP A 38 -31.03 -16.66 -5.69
CA ASP A 38 -32.30 -16.72 -6.41
C ASP A 38 -32.93 -18.07 -6.18
N VAL A 39 -34.04 -18.05 -5.43
CA VAL A 39 -34.81 -19.24 -5.06
C VAL A 39 -35.48 -19.89 -6.28
N ASN A 40 -35.84 -19.10 -7.30
CA ASN A 40 -36.56 -19.61 -8.46
C ASN A 40 -35.65 -20.37 -9.43
N SER A 41 -34.45 -19.86 -9.62
CA SER A 41 -33.44 -20.51 -10.48
C SER A 41 -32.52 -21.47 -9.71
N ASN A 42 -32.63 -21.52 -8.39
CA ASN A 42 -31.73 -22.26 -7.50
C ASN A 42 -30.25 -21.91 -7.74
N THR A 43 -29.96 -20.62 -7.95
CA THR A 43 -28.63 -20.12 -8.33
C THR A 43 -28.09 -19.18 -7.26
N ALA A 44 -26.83 -19.42 -6.88
CA ALA A 44 -26.04 -18.49 -6.07
C ALA A 44 -25.20 -17.58 -6.97
N ALA A 45 -25.29 -16.28 -6.78
CA ALA A 45 -24.42 -15.32 -7.44
C ALA A 45 -23.50 -14.66 -6.41
N PHE A 46 -22.22 -14.57 -6.74
CA PHE A 46 -21.20 -13.89 -5.96
C PHE A 46 -20.65 -12.72 -6.80
N ALA A 47 -20.67 -11.51 -6.24
CA ALA A 47 -20.11 -10.34 -6.86
C ALA A 47 -19.10 -9.72 -5.91
N ASN A 48 -18.02 -9.17 -6.45
CA ASN A 48 -17.13 -8.36 -5.65
C ASN A 48 -17.92 -7.20 -5.05
N MET A 49 -17.83 -7.04 -3.72
CA MET A 49 -18.42 -5.86 -3.09
C MET A 49 -17.73 -4.62 -3.66
N LYS A 50 -18.53 -3.65 -4.07
CA LYS A 50 -17.95 -2.35 -4.42
C LYS A 50 -17.25 -1.79 -3.19
N PRO A 51 -16.13 -1.07 -3.37
CA PRO A 51 -15.40 -0.47 -2.24
C PRO A 51 -16.32 0.33 -1.30
N ASP A 52 -17.37 0.95 -1.82
CA ASP A 52 -18.33 1.75 -1.05
C ASP A 52 -19.29 0.94 -0.18
N GLU A 53 -19.47 -0.34 -0.49
CA GLU A 53 -20.36 -1.25 0.21
C GLU A 53 -19.65 -2.04 1.34
N ARG A 54 -18.33 -1.92 1.43
CA ARG A 54 -17.53 -2.62 2.45
C ARG A 54 -17.70 -1.97 3.81
N VAL A 55 -17.88 -2.78 4.83
CA VAL A 55 -17.84 -2.34 6.22
C VAL A 55 -16.38 -2.21 6.65
N PHE A 56 -15.93 -1.00 6.91
CA PHE A 56 -14.58 -0.75 7.42
C PHE A 56 -14.53 -0.94 8.94
N PRO A 57 -13.42 -1.50 9.46
CA PRO A 57 -13.23 -1.62 10.89
C PRO A 57 -13.12 -0.22 11.53
N TYR A 58 -13.54 -0.10 12.80
CA TYR A 58 -13.41 1.14 13.55
C TYR A 58 -11.94 1.58 13.74
N ILE A 59 -11.04 0.60 13.87
CA ILE A 59 -9.59 0.79 13.95
C ILE A 59 -8.95 -0.16 12.93
N TYR A 60 -8.00 0.37 12.16
CA TYR A 60 -7.18 -0.40 11.24
C TYR A 60 -5.72 0.03 11.40
N ASP A 61 -4.84 -0.91 11.75
CA ASP A 61 -3.44 -0.65 12.04
C ASP A 61 -2.55 -1.64 11.26
N TYR A 62 -1.73 -1.13 10.36
CA TYR A 62 -0.81 -1.95 9.56
C TYR A 62 0.19 -2.74 10.38
N ARG A 63 0.53 -2.30 11.60
CA ARG A 63 1.40 -3.06 12.51
C ARG A 63 0.73 -4.35 12.95
N ALA A 64 -0.57 -4.27 13.26
CA ALA A 64 -1.36 -5.44 13.62
C ALA A 64 -1.61 -6.40 12.45
N GLU A 65 -1.64 -5.86 11.23
CA GLU A 65 -1.85 -6.62 9.99
C GLU A 65 -0.55 -7.16 9.38
N GLY A 66 0.61 -6.89 9.99
CA GLY A 66 1.92 -7.29 9.45
C GLY A 66 2.30 -6.58 8.13
N ARG A 67 1.66 -5.45 7.84
CA ARG A 67 1.84 -4.68 6.60
C ARG A 67 2.73 -3.45 6.77
N MET A 68 3.24 -3.20 7.97
CA MET A 68 4.14 -2.07 8.20
C MET A 68 5.55 -2.40 7.72
N PRO A 69 6.13 -1.62 6.79
CA PRO A 69 7.55 -1.72 6.47
C PRO A 69 8.44 -1.27 7.62
N GLU A 70 9.74 -1.51 7.51
CA GLU A 70 10.71 -0.97 8.45
C GLU A 70 10.74 0.56 8.36
N ILE A 71 10.89 1.22 9.51
CA ILE A 71 10.98 2.69 9.56
C ILE A 71 12.40 3.11 9.15
N LYS A 72 12.47 3.92 8.11
CA LYS A 72 13.71 4.40 7.51
C LYS A 72 14.01 5.85 7.92
N ASN A 73 15.22 6.32 7.63
CA ASN A 73 15.67 7.66 7.97
C ASN A 73 16.26 8.37 6.73
N GLN A 74 15.60 9.44 6.29
CA GLN A 74 16.07 10.25 5.15
C GLN A 74 17.31 11.13 5.45
N SER A 75 17.83 11.11 6.69
CA SER A 75 18.96 11.96 7.11
C SER A 75 18.64 13.46 6.88
N THR A 76 19.56 14.21 6.27
CA THR A 76 19.44 15.67 6.05
C THR A 76 18.94 16.05 4.66
N PHE A 77 18.66 15.07 3.80
CA PHE A 77 18.23 15.31 2.42
C PHE A 77 16.74 15.65 2.31
N GLY A 78 16.35 16.32 1.23
CA GLY A 78 14.97 16.65 0.90
C GLY A 78 14.21 15.52 0.21
N THR A 79 14.44 14.26 0.60
CA THR A 79 13.94 13.05 -0.08
C THR A 79 12.69 12.45 0.54
N CYS A 80 12.02 13.17 1.44
CA CYS A 80 10.81 12.68 2.12
C CYS A 80 9.72 12.18 1.16
N TRP A 81 9.61 12.77 -0.03
CA TRP A 81 8.69 12.37 -1.07
C TRP A 81 8.97 10.96 -1.60
N ALA A 82 10.26 10.60 -1.77
CA ALA A 82 10.68 9.26 -2.20
C ALA A 82 10.39 8.22 -1.11
N PHE A 83 10.79 8.49 0.14
CA PHE A 83 10.48 7.63 1.30
C PHE A 83 8.99 7.37 1.46
N ALA A 84 8.18 8.42 1.42
CA ALA A 84 6.73 8.28 1.59
C ALA A 84 6.09 7.49 0.44
N SER A 85 6.56 7.67 -0.80
CA SER A 85 6.03 6.98 -1.98
C SER A 85 6.42 5.50 -1.99
N LEU A 86 7.69 5.19 -1.74
CA LEU A 86 8.16 3.81 -1.72
C LEU A 86 7.59 3.04 -0.53
N MET A 87 7.52 3.65 0.64
CA MET A 87 6.85 3.04 1.80
C MET A 87 5.38 2.74 1.51
N ALA A 88 4.64 3.63 0.83
CA ALA A 88 3.27 3.35 0.42
C ALA A 88 3.18 2.15 -0.53
N LEU A 89 4.11 2.02 -1.49
CA LEU A 89 4.20 0.88 -2.40
C LEU A 89 4.54 -0.41 -1.64
N GLU A 90 5.50 -0.39 -0.73
CA GLU A 90 5.88 -1.53 0.10
C GLU A 90 4.71 -2.06 0.93
N THR A 91 3.88 -1.18 1.51
CA THR A 91 2.67 -1.60 2.24
C THR A 91 1.66 -2.30 1.36
N THR A 92 1.62 -2.00 0.06
CA THR A 92 0.74 -2.64 -0.92
C THR A 92 1.16 -4.09 -1.19
N LEU A 93 2.47 -4.35 -1.13
CA LEU A 93 3.06 -5.68 -1.39
C LEU A 93 3.09 -6.58 -0.16
N LYS A 94 3.00 -5.99 1.03
CA LYS A 94 2.95 -6.74 2.30
C LYS A 94 1.53 -7.30 2.58
N PRO A 95 1.42 -8.42 3.29
CA PRO A 95 2.50 -9.23 3.89
C PRO A 95 3.11 -10.27 2.93
N GLU A 96 2.65 -10.37 1.69
CA GLU A 96 3.05 -11.42 0.74
C GLU A 96 4.54 -11.35 0.40
N THR A 97 5.08 -10.13 0.34
CA THR A 97 6.51 -9.90 0.10
C THR A 97 7.06 -8.88 1.10
N ASN A 98 8.31 -9.09 1.50
CA ASN A 98 9.05 -8.13 2.31
C ASN A 98 10.16 -7.55 1.45
N ILE A 99 9.79 -6.55 0.65
CA ILE A 99 10.71 -5.84 -0.26
C ILE A 99 11.06 -4.50 0.38
N ASP A 100 12.30 -4.10 0.20
CA ASP A 100 12.87 -2.82 0.58
C ASP A 100 13.38 -2.13 -0.67
N PHE A 101 12.83 -0.96 -1.01
CA PHE A 101 13.16 -0.24 -2.23
C PHE A 101 14.12 0.93 -1.95
N SER A 102 15.00 1.19 -2.91
CA SER A 102 15.98 2.26 -2.85
C SER A 102 15.37 3.65 -3.05
N GLU A 103 15.48 4.48 -2.04
CA GLU A 103 15.14 5.90 -2.14
C GLU A 103 16.22 6.70 -2.87
N ASP A 104 17.48 6.26 -2.84
CA ASP A 104 18.56 6.90 -3.61
C ASP A 104 18.27 6.76 -5.10
N HIS A 105 17.94 5.56 -5.58
CA HIS A 105 17.62 5.38 -6.98
C HIS A 105 16.43 6.25 -7.43
N MET A 106 15.35 6.31 -6.67
CA MET A 106 14.22 7.17 -7.00
C MET A 106 14.57 8.66 -6.98
N SER A 107 15.34 9.10 -5.99
CA SER A 107 15.67 10.52 -5.83
C SER A 107 16.74 11.02 -6.80
N ILE A 108 17.59 10.15 -7.30
CA ILE A 108 18.65 10.47 -8.26
C ILE A 108 18.18 10.26 -9.72
N ASN A 109 17.46 9.16 -10.00
CA ASN A 109 17.10 8.75 -11.37
C ASN A 109 15.66 9.10 -11.78
N ASN A 110 15.04 10.11 -11.15
CA ASN A 110 13.65 10.51 -11.43
C ASN A 110 13.46 11.33 -12.72
N ASN A 111 14.53 11.61 -13.46
CA ASN A 111 14.54 12.42 -14.70
C ASN A 111 14.11 13.89 -14.55
N PHE A 112 14.00 14.42 -13.36
CA PHE A 112 13.82 15.84 -13.09
C PHE A 112 15.17 16.49 -12.78
N SER A 113 15.33 17.75 -13.17
CA SER A 113 16.59 18.51 -12.92
C SER A 113 16.65 19.02 -11.48
N MET A 114 16.41 18.17 -10.51
CA MET A 114 16.41 18.47 -9.08
C MET A 114 17.41 17.56 -8.38
N THR A 115 18.11 18.13 -7.39
CA THR A 115 19.00 17.35 -6.53
C THR A 115 18.24 16.79 -5.33
N GLN A 116 18.84 15.85 -4.62
CA GLN A 116 18.26 15.30 -3.39
C GLN A 116 17.98 16.37 -2.30
N ASN A 117 18.61 17.55 -2.39
CA ASN A 117 18.40 18.65 -1.44
C ASN A 117 17.25 19.59 -1.82
N ASP A 118 16.77 19.54 -3.06
CA ASP A 118 15.74 20.46 -3.56
C ASP A 118 14.31 20.06 -3.14
N GLY A 119 14.14 18.89 -2.55
CA GLY A 119 12.84 18.34 -2.24
C GLY A 119 12.18 17.68 -3.45
N GLY A 120 10.89 17.44 -3.36
CA GLY A 120 10.09 16.84 -4.42
C GLY A 120 8.64 16.60 -4.00
N GLU A 121 7.87 16.00 -4.89
CA GLU A 121 6.45 15.75 -4.66
C GLU A 121 6.01 14.41 -5.27
N TYR A 122 4.78 13.99 -4.95
CA TYR A 122 4.22 12.70 -5.38
C TYR A 122 4.17 12.53 -6.91
N THR A 123 4.08 13.60 -7.68
CA THR A 123 4.06 13.52 -9.15
C THR A 123 5.40 13.06 -9.71
N MET A 124 6.50 13.38 -9.05
CA MET A 124 7.84 12.87 -9.42
C MET A 124 7.93 11.36 -9.17
N ALA A 125 7.41 10.89 -8.05
CA ALA A 125 7.35 9.46 -7.76
C ALA A 125 6.47 8.70 -8.77
N ILE A 126 5.30 9.24 -9.10
CA ILE A 126 4.41 8.66 -10.12
C ILE A 126 5.13 8.60 -11.47
N ALA A 127 5.81 9.67 -11.90
CA ALA A 127 6.53 9.71 -13.17
C ALA A 127 7.66 8.66 -13.21
N TYR A 128 8.45 8.56 -12.14
CA TYR A 128 9.52 7.58 -12.00
C TYR A 128 8.99 6.14 -12.08
N LEU A 129 7.95 5.81 -11.32
CA LEU A 129 7.36 4.47 -11.30
C LEU A 129 6.62 4.14 -12.60
N ALA A 130 5.91 5.10 -13.20
CA ALA A 130 5.17 4.90 -14.43
C ALA A 130 6.06 4.78 -15.68
N SER A 131 7.25 5.37 -15.65
CA SER A 131 8.24 5.21 -16.72
C SER A 131 9.04 3.91 -16.63
N TRP A 132 8.81 3.11 -15.58
CA TRP A 132 9.52 1.87 -15.29
C TRP A 132 11.05 2.05 -15.10
N THR A 133 11.46 3.25 -14.71
CA THR A 133 12.84 3.52 -14.33
C THR A 133 13.24 2.75 -13.06
N GLY A 134 12.28 2.49 -12.18
CA GLY A 134 12.37 1.67 -10.97
C GLY A 134 10.97 1.24 -10.50
N PRO A 135 10.82 0.75 -9.25
CA PRO A 135 11.82 0.79 -8.18
C PRO A 135 12.85 -0.34 -8.26
N VAL A 136 14.02 -0.11 -7.71
CA VAL A 136 15.08 -1.10 -7.51
C VAL A 136 15.21 -1.44 -6.03
N LEU A 137 15.95 -2.49 -5.69
CA LEU A 137 16.14 -2.90 -4.29
C LEU A 137 17.12 -1.97 -3.55
N GLU A 138 16.88 -1.76 -2.26
CA GLU A 138 17.80 -1.02 -1.38
C GLU A 138 19.17 -1.69 -1.29
N GLU A 139 19.27 -3.01 -1.39
CA GLU A 139 20.54 -3.74 -1.39
C GLU A 139 21.40 -3.49 -2.64
N ASP A 140 20.76 -3.13 -3.76
CA ASP A 140 21.45 -2.85 -5.03
C ASP A 140 21.90 -1.38 -5.14
N ASP A 141 21.22 -0.48 -4.43
CA ASP A 141 21.49 0.97 -4.40
C ASP A 141 21.17 1.55 -3.02
N PRO A 142 22.07 1.36 -2.02
CA PRO A 142 21.84 1.74 -0.64
C PRO A 142 21.76 3.26 -0.45
N TYR A 143 20.79 3.70 0.35
CA TYR A 143 20.52 5.11 0.60
C TYR A 143 21.65 5.84 1.32
N GLY A 144 22.01 7.04 0.81
CA GLY A 144 22.73 8.08 1.54
C GLY A 144 24.16 8.32 1.11
N ASP A 145 24.66 7.65 0.09
CA ASP A 145 25.99 7.90 -0.49
C ASP A 145 25.97 8.92 -1.64
N GLY A 146 24.75 9.29 -2.12
CA GLY A 146 24.55 10.27 -3.19
C GLY A 146 24.96 9.78 -4.57
N TYR A 147 25.10 8.48 -4.74
CA TYR A 147 25.45 7.82 -5.98
C TYR A 147 24.46 6.69 -6.27
N SER A 148 24.07 6.56 -7.52
CA SER A 148 23.23 5.46 -7.97
C SER A 148 23.90 4.73 -9.14
N PRO A 149 24.07 3.39 -9.05
CA PRO A 149 24.68 2.60 -10.12
C PRO A 149 23.88 2.67 -11.42
N GLU A 150 24.57 2.70 -12.56
CA GLU A 150 23.92 2.61 -13.86
C GLU A 150 23.47 1.18 -14.18
N GLY A 151 22.36 1.05 -14.92
CA GLY A 151 21.90 -0.22 -15.47
C GLY A 151 21.11 -1.10 -14.52
N LEU A 152 20.67 -0.57 -13.39
CA LEU A 152 19.72 -1.26 -12.53
C LEU A 152 18.33 -1.33 -13.19
N GLU A 153 17.68 -2.47 -13.07
CA GLU A 153 16.36 -2.71 -13.65
C GLU A 153 15.27 -2.67 -12.57
N ALA A 154 14.09 -2.17 -12.94
CA ALA A 154 12.94 -2.17 -12.05
C ALA A 154 12.53 -3.60 -11.66
N VAL A 155 12.39 -3.85 -10.36
CA VAL A 155 12.01 -5.19 -9.85
C VAL A 155 10.50 -5.39 -9.80
N VAL A 156 9.73 -4.32 -9.81
CA VAL A 156 8.26 -4.32 -9.98
C VAL A 156 7.83 -3.17 -10.87
N HIS A 157 6.63 -3.26 -11.44
CA HIS A 157 6.11 -2.24 -12.32
C HIS A 157 4.79 -1.68 -11.82
N LEU A 158 4.70 -0.36 -11.73
CA LEU A 158 3.46 0.32 -11.36
C LEU A 158 2.38 0.07 -12.43
N GLN A 159 1.23 -0.46 -12.00
CA GLN A 159 0.08 -0.68 -12.88
C GLN A 159 -0.95 0.43 -12.77
N GLU A 160 -1.08 1.02 -11.59
CA GLU A 160 -2.06 2.07 -11.30
C GLU A 160 -1.54 2.98 -10.19
N ALA A 161 -1.81 4.28 -10.31
CA ALA A 161 -1.63 5.26 -9.24
C ALA A 161 -2.92 6.07 -9.08
N GLN A 162 -3.40 6.20 -7.85
CA GLN A 162 -4.61 6.94 -7.55
C GLN A 162 -4.27 8.25 -6.85
N VAL A 163 -4.72 9.36 -7.40
CA VAL A 163 -4.64 10.67 -6.76
C VAL A 163 -5.97 10.95 -6.07
N LEU A 164 -5.93 11.00 -4.74
CA LEU A 164 -7.11 11.19 -3.91
C LEU A 164 -7.38 12.68 -3.71
N GLU A 165 -8.66 13.03 -3.64
CA GLU A 165 -9.09 14.38 -3.29
C GLU A 165 -8.64 14.71 -1.86
N SER A 166 -8.02 15.89 -1.70
CA SER A 166 -7.55 16.37 -0.39
C SER A 166 -8.72 16.47 0.60
N LYS A 167 -8.50 15.99 1.83
CA LYS A 167 -9.49 15.99 2.92
C LYS A 167 -10.72 15.10 2.68
N ASN A 168 -10.75 14.30 1.64
CA ASN A 168 -11.75 13.26 1.47
C ASN A 168 -11.39 12.06 2.35
N TYR A 169 -11.66 12.19 3.66
CA TYR A 169 -11.23 11.21 4.67
C TYR A 169 -11.81 9.82 4.44
N ASP A 170 -13.00 9.71 3.87
CA ASP A 170 -13.62 8.42 3.60
C ASP A 170 -12.89 7.69 2.47
N ASN A 171 -12.55 8.39 1.39
CA ASN A 171 -11.76 7.79 0.31
C ASN A 171 -10.33 7.46 0.76
N ILE A 172 -9.72 8.31 1.60
CA ILE A 172 -8.39 8.03 2.17
C ILE A 172 -8.43 6.77 3.03
N LYS A 173 -9.40 6.63 3.95
CA LYS A 173 -9.58 5.43 4.78
C LYS A 173 -9.82 4.19 3.93
N LYS A 174 -10.66 4.29 2.90
CA LYS A 174 -10.92 3.21 1.96
C LYS A 174 -9.64 2.76 1.25
N SER A 175 -8.86 3.71 0.75
CA SER A 175 -7.62 3.41 0.05
C SER A 175 -6.59 2.74 0.96
N VAL A 176 -6.42 3.26 2.18
CA VAL A 176 -5.56 2.63 3.20
C VAL A 176 -5.99 1.20 3.50
N PHE A 177 -7.29 0.96 3.65
CA PHE A 177 -7.79 -0.39 3.98
C PHE A 177 -7.65 -1.37 2.81
N LEU A 178 -7.94 -0.91 1.59
CA LEU A 178 -8.05 -1.79 0.42
C LEU A 178 -6.72 -2.06 -0.28
N TYR A 179 -5.87 -1.05 -0.34
CA TYR A 179 -4.71 -1.09 -1.25
C TYR A 179 -3.38 -1.01 -0.52
N GLY A 180 -3.19 -0.06 0.36
CA GLY A 180 -1.90 0.17 1.01
C GLY A 180 -1.80 1.55 1.63
N GLY A 181 -0.61 1.96 2.00
CA GLY A 181 -0.33 3.28 2.52
C GLY A 181 -0.68 4.38 1.53
N VAL A 182 -1.07 5.53 2.03
CA VAL A 182 -1.36 6.72 1.24
C VAL A 182 -0.34 7.79 1.57
N GLN A 183 0.47 8.15 0.58
CA GLN A 183 1.37 9.29 0.70
C GLN A 183 0.55 10.57 0.83
N SER A 184 0.93 11.44 1.76
CA SER A 184 0.32 12.76 1.91
C SER A 184 1.37 13.81 2.19
N SER A 185 1.08 15.04 1.79
CA SER A 185 1.86 16.23 2.15
C SER A 185 1.08 17.06 3.13
N LEU A 186 1.75 17.58 4.14
CA LEU A 186 1.13 18.49 5.10
C LEU A 186 1.99 19.74 5.26
N TYR A 187 1.33 20.87 5.44
CA TYR A 187 2.00 22.08 5.88
C TYR A 187 2.11 22.05 7.39
N MET A 188 3.30 22.25 7.90
CA MET A 188 3.56 22.35 9.33
C MET A 188 4.37 23.61 9.61
N GLU A 189 3.80 24.52 10.40
CA GLU A 189 4.54 25.65 10.93
C GLU A 189 5.35 25.16 12.14
N MET A 190 6.66 25.12 12.01
CA MET A 190 7.54 24.74 13.13
C MET A 190 7.74 25.92 14.06
N PRO A 191 7.26 25.89 15.30
CA PRO A 191 7.45 26.98 16.26
C PRO A 191 8.92 27.14 16.68
N ASP A 192 9.72 26.06 16.58
CA ASP A 192 11.15 26.09 16.88
C ASP A 192 11.87 24.94 16.19
N SER A 193 13.01 25.25 15.57
CA SER A 193 13.86 24.42 14.72
C SER A 193 14.52 23.19 15.41
N ARG A 194 13.91 22.58 16.42
CA ARG A 194 14.53 21.54 17.23
C ARG A 194 13.92 20.14 17.13
N SER A 195 12.87 19.94 16.36
CA SER A 195 12.33 18.60 16.12
C SER A 195 12.38 18.25 14.63
N THR A 196 13.28 17.35 14.28
CA THR A 196 13.44 16.83 12.93
C THR A 196 12.73 15.48 12.73
N SER A 197 11.90 15.06 13.67
CA SER A 197 11.21 13.77 13.58
C SER A 197 9.75 14.01 13.25
N ILE A 198 9.35 13.67 12.03
CA ILE A 198 7.95 13.49 11.63
C ILE A 198 7.69 11.98 11.68
N TYR A 199 6.78 11.57 12.56
CA TYR A 199 6.33 10.19 12.69
C TYR A 199 5.04 9.99 11.93
#